data_93870d561a7d7ae8ebb39e958e10b77b
#
_entry.id   93870d561a7d7ae8ebb39e958e10b77b
#
_cell.length_a   1.000
_cell.length_b   1.000
_cell.length_c   1.000
_cell.angle_alpha   90.00
_cell.angle_beta   90.00
_cell.angle_gamma   90.00
#
_symmetry.space_group_name_H-M   'P 1'
#
loop_
_entity.id
_entity.type
_entity.pdbx_description
1 polymer ?
#
loop_
_entity_poly.entity_id
_entity_poly.type
_entity_poly.pdbx_seq_one_letter_code
_entity_poly.pdbx_strand_id
1 'polypeptide(L)'
;MIDSKSGTSGGGREPNQKLLLSECGEGLSAYGLINHRHTSEIEQIASSISGNNIELLFTPHLIPISRGMLSTIYGRLRDPGLTSDDCRILLDNFYRNFNNIKVLPVDTY
;
A
#
# COMPACT_ATOMS: atom_id res chain seq x y z
N MET A 1 9.49 -3.05 1.64
CA MET A 1 9.20 -1.60 1.66
C MET A 1 7.86 -1.38 0.99
N ILE A 2 7.03 -0.52 1.57
CA ILE A 2 5.73 -0.14 1.02
C ILE A 2 5.70 1.37 0.84
N ASP A 3 5.46 1.82 -0.37
CA ASP A 3 5.35 3.23 -0.75
C ASP A 3 3.91 3.50 -1.22
N SER A 4 3.14 4.21 -0.40
CA SER A 4 1.71 4.43 -0.61
C SER A 4 1.38 5.88 -0.91
N LYS A 5 0.61 6.13 -1.95
CA LYS A 5 0.07 7.42 -2.35
C LYS A 5 -1.42 7.44 -2.03
N SER A 6 -1.82 8.28 -1.08
CA SER A 6 -3.21 8.33 -0.57
C SER A 6 -3.89 9.63 -0.95
N GLY A 7 -5.15 9.52 -1.36
CA GLY A 7 -6.01 10.68 -1.52
C GLY A 7 -6.43 11.30 -0.17
N THR A 8 -6.93 12.53 -0.23
CA THR A 8 -7.23 13.37 0.95
C THR A 8 -8.32 12.80 1.85
N SER A 9 -9.28 12.04 1.30
CA SER A 9 -10.36 11.44 2.09
C SER A 9 -9.91 10.43 3.14
N GLY A 10 -8.65 9.93 3.04
CA GLY A 10 -8.04 9.08 4.05
C GLY A 10 -7.85 9.76 5.41
N GLY A 11 -7.83 11.08 5.46
CA GLY A 11 -7.77 11.87 6.69
C GLY A 11 -9.07 11.94 7.49
N GLY A 12 -10.18 11.40 6.93
CA GLY A 12 -11.49 11.41 7.59
C GLY A 12 -12.25 12.72 7.39
N ARG A 13 -13.23 12.98 8.27
CA ARG A 13 -14.13 14.14 8.17
C ARG A 13 -13.67 15.34 8.99
N GLU A 14 -12.72 15.15 9.88
CA GLU A 14 -12.22 16.24 10.70
C GLU A 14 -11.43 17.24 9.84
N PRO A 15 -11.75 18.54 9.89
CA PRO A 15 -11.04 19.56 9.14
C PRO A 15 -9.55 19.58 9.51
N ASN A 16 -8.70 19.50 8.51
CA ASN A 16 -7.25 19.56 8.69
C ASN A 16 -6.66 20.47 7.61
N GLN A 17 -5.88 21.46 8.01
CA GLN A 17 -5.28 22.42 7.09
C GLN A 17 -4.49 21.73 5.95
N LYS A 18 -3.72 20.70 6.26
CA LYS A 18 -2.92 19.96 5.27
C LYS A 18 -3.76 19.24 4.20
N LEU A 19 -5.06 19.05 4.46
CA LEU A 19 -6.00 18.38 3.56
C LEU A 19 -6.88 19.36 2.77
N LEU A 20 -6.71 20.66 2.99
CA LEU A 20 -7.40 21.68 2.20
C LEU A 20 -6.91 21.65 0.76
N LEU A 21 -7.81 21.84 -0.17
CA LEU A 21 -7.48 21.86 -1.60
C LEU A 21 -6.41 22.91 -1.94
N SER A 22 -6.43 24.06 -1.26
CA SER A 22 -5.42 25.12 -1.38
C SER A 22 -4.02 24.69 -0.94
N GLU A 23 -3.92 23.70 -0.05
CA GLU A 23 -2.65 23.26 0.52
C GLU A 23 -2.11 21.98 -0.15
N CYS A 24 -3.01 21.05 -0.51
CA CYS A 24 -2.65 19.78 -1.08
C CYS A 24 -2.94 19.66 -2.59
N GLY A 25 -3.68 20.63 -3.16
CA GLY A 25 -3.92 20.69 -4.61
C GLY A 25 -2.62 20.88 -5.36
N GLU A 26 -2.41 20.12 -6.44
CA GLU A 26 -1.19 20.17 -7.30
C GLU A 26 0.12 19.82 -6.56
N GLY A 27 0.04 19.37 -5.31
CA GLY A 27 1.18 19.01 -4.48
C GLY A 27 1.26 17.52 -4.15
N LEU A 28 2.46 17.07 -3.82
CA LEU A 28 2.73 15.73 -3.30
C LEU A 28 3.62 15.86 -2.06
N SER A 29 3.24 15.23 -0.97
CA SER A 29 4.03 15.29 0.26
C SER A 29 4.08 13.95 0.98
N ALA A 30 5.27 13.54 1.39
CA ALA A 30 5.42 12.41 2.30
C ALA A 30 5.04 12.82 3.73
N TYR A 31 4.48 11.89 4.49
CA TYR A 31 4.13 12.13 5.89
C TYR A 31 4.36 10.88 6.75
N GLY A 32 4.46 11.06 8.07
CA GLY A 32 4.58 9.95 9.00
C GLY A 32 5.77 9.01 8.76
N LEU A 33 6.89 9.51 8.24
CA LEU A 33 8.01 8.71 7.71
C LEU A 33 8.65 7.77 8.75
N ILE A 34 8.62 8.12 10.03
CA ILE A 34 9.29 7.35 11.08
C ILE A 34 8.25 6.63 11.97
N ASN A 35 7.14 7.30 12.27
CA ASN A 35 6.18 6.86 13.29
C ASN A 35 4.74 6.82 12.77
N HIS A 36 4.52 6.32 11.58
CA HIS A 36 3.15 6.16 11.09
C HIS A 36 2.46 5.01 11.84
N ARG A 37 1.28 5.28 12.41
CA ARG A 37 0.53 4.30 13.23
C ARG A 37 0.24 2.97 12.49
N HIS A 38 0.02 3.03 11.19
CA HIS A 38 -0.26 1.83 10.40
C HIS A 38 0.95 0.92 10.20
N THR A 39 2.19 1.39 10.45
CA THR A 39 3.37 0.54 10.30
C THR A 39 3.27 -0.67 11.20
N SER A 40 3.03 -0.47 12.49
CA SER A 40 2.90 -1.57 13.46
C SER A 40 1.69 -2.48 13.18
N GLU A 41 0.58 -1.91 12.70
CA GLU A 41 -0.60 -2.70 12.30
C GLU A 41 -0.29 -3.60 11.09
N ILE A 42 0.39 -3.08 10.08
CA ILE A 42 0.78 -3.84 8.89
C ILE A 42 1.76 -4.95 9.27
N GLU A 43 2.78 -4.64 10.08
CA GLU A 43 3.75 -5.61 10.59
C GLU A 43 3.07 -6.74 11.38
N GLN A 44 2.17 -6.38 12.29
CA GLN A 44 1.42 -7.34 13.08
C GLN A 44 0.59 -8.29 12.22
N ILE A 45 -0.18 -7.75 11.28
CA ILE A 45 -1.05 -8.55 10.40
C ILE A 45 -0.21 -9.41 9.46
N ALA A 46 0.82 -8.84 8.83
CA ALA A 46 1.71 -9.58 7.93
C ALA A 46 2.46 -10.70 8.67
N SER A 47 2.92 -10.45 9.89
CA SER A 47 3.56 -11.45 10.73
C SER A 47 2.61 -12.58 11.11
N SER A 48 1.38 -12.24 11.47
CA SER A 48 0.34 -13.23 11.82
C SER A 48 0.01 -14.14 10.64
N ILE A 49 -0.14 -13.56 9.44
CA ILE A 49 -0.48 -14.33 8.22
C ILE A 49 0.71 -15.21 7.77
N SER A 50 1.93 -14.66 7.82
CA SER A 50 3.12 -15.37 7.34
C SER A 50 3.69 -16.40 8.32
N GLY A 51 3.30 -16.32 9.60
CA GLY A 51 3.90 -17.10 10.68
C GLY A 51 5.36 -16.72 10.99
N ASN A 52 5.83 -15.58 10.50
CA ASN A 52 7.20 -15.08 10.69
C ASN A 52 7.18 -13.62 11.14
N ASN A 53 8.23 -13.19 11.85
CA ASN A 53 8.38 -11.78 12.17
C ASN A 53 8.64 -10.98 10.89
N ILE A 54 7.76 -10.05 10.57
CA ILE A 54 7.86 -9.17 9.40
C ILE A 54 8.12 -7.76 9.90
N GLU A 55 9.23 -7.20 9.47
CA GLU A 55 9.57 -5.79 9.62
C GLU A 55 9.54 -5.11 8.25
N LEU A 56 8.99 -3.90 8.19
CA LEU A 56 8.87 -3.19 6.93
C LEU A 56 9.10 -1.69 7.06
N LEU A 57 9.49 -1.08 5.96
CA LEU A 57 9.48 0.37 5.80
C LEU A 57 8.17 0.76 5.12
N PHE A 58 7.41 1.63 5.78
CA PHE A 58 6.17 2.20 5.26
C PHE A 58 6.34 3.69 5.01
N THR A 59 6.16 4.12 3.77
CA THR A 59 6.32 5.51 3.37
C THR A 59 5.03 6.00 2.72
N PRO A 60 4.11 6.61 3.49
CA PRO A 60 2.90 7.18 2.94
C PRO A 60 3.12 8.58 2.38
N HIS A 61 2.37 8.89 1.30
CA HIS A 61 2.33 10.22 0.67
C HIS A 61 0.88 10.67 0.54
N LEU A 62 0.67 11.96 0.70
CA LEU A 62 -0.57 12.62 0.35
C LEU A 62 -0.45 13.11 -1.11
N ILE A 63 -1.44 12.79 -1.92
CA ILE A 63 -1.51 13.20 -3.32
C ILE A 63 -2.80 13.98 -3.59
N PRO A 64 -2.84 14.86 -4.61
CA PRO A 64 -3.94 15.77 -4.86
C PRO A 64 -5.14 15.11 -5.56
N ILE A 65 -5.62 14.01 -5.00
CA ILE A 65 -6.85 13.34 -5.42
C ILE A 65 -7.79 13.19 -4.23
N SER A 66 -9.07 13.18 -4.49
CA SER A 66 -10.05 13.08 -3.40
C SER A 66 -10.08 11.71 -2.77
N ARG A 67 -10.03 10.64 -3.57
CA ARG A 67 -10.23 9.26 -3.11
C ARG A 67 -9.27 8.32 -3.78
N GLY A 68 -9.03 7.20 -3.10
CA GLY A 68 -8.20 6.11 -3.58
C GLY A 68 -6.80 6.10 -2.98
N MET A 69 -6.11 5.02 -3.21
CA MET A 69 -4.74 4.81 -2.77
C MET A 69 -4.01 3.93 -3.78
N LEU A 70 -2.81 4.34 -4.14
CA LEU A 70 -1.86 3.52 -4.89
C LEU A 70 -0.73 3.11 -3.96
N SER A 71 -0.48 1.81 -3.84
CA SER A 71 0.65 1.30 -3.06
C SER A 71 1.60 0.52 -3.97
N THR A 72 2.87 0.90 -3.95
CA THR A 72 3.95 0.13 -4.58
C THR A 72 4.68 -0.64 -3.50
N ILE A 73 4.73 -1.95 -3.64
CA ILE A 73 5.30 -2.85 -2.63
C ILE A 73 6.54 -3.53 -3.21
N TYR A 74 7.65 -3.41 -2.50
CA TYR A 74 8.92 -4.02 -2.86
C TYR A 74 9.25 -5.13 -1.86
N GLY A 75 9.56 -6.31 -2.38
CA GLY A 75 9.94 -7.47 -1.59
C GLY A 75 11.07 -8.25 -2.26
N ARG A 76 11.69 -9.12 -1.49
CA ARG A 76 12.62 -10.11 -2.03
C ARG A 76 11.94 -11.48 -2.02
N LEU A 77 11.99 -12.17 -3.12
CA LEU A 77 11.53 -13.55 -3.19
C LEU A 77 12.47 -14.45 -2.37
N ARG A 78 11.91 -15.39 -1.63
CA ARG A 78 12.68 -16.44 -0.96
C ARG A 78 13.25 -17.41 -1.97
N ASP A 79 12.47 -17.74 -2.98
CA ASP A 79 12.88 -18.56 -4.11
C ASP A 79 13.18 -17.66 -5.31
N PRO A 80 14.46 -17.47 -5.67
CA PRO A 80 14.84 -16.66 -6.82
C PRO A 80 14.47 -17.27 -8.17
N GLY A 81 14.03 -18.52 -8.20
CA GLY A 81 13.58 -19.22 -9.41
C GLY A 81 12.14 -18.87 -9.82
N LEU A 82 11.37 -18.20 -8.98
CA LEU A 82 9.99 -17.79 -9.31
C LEU A 82 9.99 -16.70 -10.37
N THR A 83 9.18 -16.90 -11.39
CA THR A 83 8.91 -15.91 -12.44
C THR A 83 7.81 -14.94 -12.01
N SER A 84 7.64 -13.84 -12.78
CA SER A 84 6.54 -12.90 -12.58
C SER A 84 5.17 -13.59 -12.73
N ASP A 85 5.05 -14.53 -13.67
CA ASP A 85 3.81 -15.29 -13.84
C ASP A 85 3.53 -16.23 -12.66
N ASP A 86 4.55 -16.87 -12.09
CA ASP A 86 4.39 -17.68 -10.88
C ASP A 86 3.88 -16.83 -9.71
N CYS A 87 4.44 -15.64 -9.52
CA CYS A 87 3.99 -14.70 -8.51
C CYS A 87 2.53 -14.26 -8.74
N ARG A 88 2.17 -13.96 -9.98
CA ARG A 88 0.79 -13.61 -10.36
C ARG A 88 -0.18 -14.77 -10.06
N ILE A 89 0.18 -15.98 -10.42
CA ILE A 89 -0.63 -17.19 -10.15
C ILE A 89 -0.81 -17.41 -8.64
N LEU A 90 0.24 -17.20 -7.84
CA LEU A 90 0.15 -17.27 -6.38
C LEU A 90 -0.85 -16.24 -5.82
N LEU A 91 -0.79 -14.99 -6.30
CA LEU A 91 -1.73 -13.93 -5.90
C LEU A 91 -3.17 -14.26 -6.33
N ASP A 92 -3.34 -14.73 -7.56
CA ASP A 92 -4.67 -15.10 -8.09
C ASP A 92 -5.29 -16.24 -7.28
N ASN A 93 -4.51 -17.25 -6.94
CA ASN A 93 -4.94 -18.35 -6.08
C ASN A 93 -5.29 -17.88 -4.66
N PHE A 94 -4.49 -16.99 -4.08
CA PHE A 94 -4.72 -16.45 -2.74
C PHE A 94 -6.02 -15.62 -2.68
N TYR A 95 -6.26 -14.79 -3.69
CA TYR A 95 -7.41 -13.88 -3.73
C TYR A 95 -8.64 -14.45 -4.45
N ARG A 96 -8.61 -15.70 -4.89
CA ARG A 96 -9.68 -16.35 -5.68
C ARG A 96 -11.09 -16.16 -5.12
N ASN A 97 -11.24 -16.18 -3.81
CA ASN A 97 -12.54 -16.12 -3.14
C ASN A 97 -12.94 -14.69 -2.72
N PHE A 98 -12.21 -13.68 -3.15
CA PHE A 98 -12.47 -12.28 -2.81
C PHE A 98 -13.00 -11.52 -4.03
N ASN A 99 -14.32 -11.35 -4.11
CA ASN A 99 -14.99 -10.73 -5.27
C ASN A 99 -14.61 -9.27 -5.54
N ASN A 100 -14.06 -8.59 -4.53
CA ASN A 100 -13.65 -7.18 -4.59
C ASN A 100 -12.16 -7.00 -4.90
N ILE A 101 -11.43 -8.10 -5.15
CA ILE A 101 -10.01 -8.07 -5.50
C ILE A 101 -9.85 -8.65 -6.90
N LYS A 102 -9.07 -7.96 -7.72
CA LYS A 102 -8.74 -8.38 -9.08
C LYS A 102 -7.22 -8.44 -9.23
N VAL A 103 -6.71 -9.60 -9.58
CA VAL A 103 -5.31 -9.78 -9.99
C VAL A 103 -5.22 -9.57 -11.50
N LEU A 104 -4.41 -8.63 -11.92
CA LEU A 104 -4.21 -8.32 -13.34
C LEU A 104 -3.05 -9.12 -13.94
N PRO A 105 -3.04 -9.35 -15.25
CA PRO A 105 -1.86 -9.86 -15.94
C PRO A 105 -0.64 -8.97 -15.72
N VAL A 106 0.55 -9.56 -15.83
CA VAL A 106 1.80 -8.79 -15.77
C VAL A 106 1.83 -7.79 -16.92
N ASP A 107 2.33 -6.59 -16.66
CA ASP A 107 2.42 -5.47 -17.62
C ASP A 107 1.06 -4.93 -18.15
N THR A 108 -0.02 -5.11 -17.37
CA THR A 108 -1.31 -4.49 -17.67
C THR A 108 -1.43 -3.17 -16.91
N TYR A 109 -1.82 -2.09 -17.63
CA TYR A 109 -2.07 -0.75 -17.08
C TYR A 109 -3.56 -0.48 -16.94
#